data_f953190f78121785ca33a1d78c1d5e35
#
_entry.id   f953190f78121785ca33a1d78c1d5e35
#
_cell.length_a   1.000
_cell.length_b   1.000
_cell.length_c   1.000
_cell.angle_alpha   90.00
_cell.angle_beta   90.00
_cell.angle_gamma   90.00
#
_symmetry.space_group_name_H-M   'P 1'
#
loop_
_entity.id
_entity.type
_entity.pdbx_description
1 polymer ?
#
loop_
_entity_poly.entity_id
_entity_poly.type
_entity_poly.pdbx_seq_one_letter_code
_entity_poly.pdbx_strand_id
1 'polypeptide(L)'
;MTKEKNPKSPRQKILEAAISLFAKKGYTGVGVREIAKIANVNISMISYYFNGKVGILKTIMEDFFEHYFEILGIVDDQSKSPEECVRILVRNLVEYIKENRELAIVAYNAIPLEIAEIEQWKNDKLVQSMQKMRKLVSRFGLDPDDIIAVGSIGPALISIIFTKFIRLPVIKNLWDIELDNALYERYADTVATLFLEGITGIASKQKTD
;
A
#
# COMPACT_ATOMS: atom_id res chain seq x y z
N MET A 1 -34.29 8.81 4.43
CA MET A 1 -33.63 9.48 5.56
C MET A 1 -32.17 9.68 5.18
N THR A 2 -31.83 10.87 4.75
CA THR A 2 -30.48 11.30 4.43
C THR A 2 -29.66 11.37 5.72
N LYS A 3 -28.66 10.51 5.90
CA LYS A 3 -27.68 10.62 7.00
C LYS A 3 -27.00 11.99 6.85
N GLU A 4 -27.32 12.93 7.72
CA GLU A 4 -26.52 14.15 7.88
C GLU A 4 -25.07 13.75 8.13
N LYS A 5 -24.18 14.03 7.16
CA LYS A 5 -22.73 13.86 7.35
C LYS A 5 -22.32 14.89 8.40
N ASN A 6 -21.95 14.43 9.57
CA ASN A 6 -21.34 15.26 10.60
C ASN A 6 -20.20 16.10 9.96
N PRO A 7 -20.12 17.41 10.22
CA PRO A 7 -19.10 18.25 9.60
C PRO A 7 -17.70 17.74 9.94
N LYS A 8 -16.87 17.52 8.90
CA LYS A 8 -15.51 17.03 9.05
C LYS A 8 -14.70 17.94 9.97
N SER A 9 -13.95 17.36 10.89
CA SER A 9 -13.04 18.10 11.77
C SER A 9 -11.92 18.79 10.96
N PRO A 10 -11.33 19.88 11.48
CA PRO A 10 -10.19 20.52 10.81
C PRO A 10 -9.04 19.55 10.53
N ARG A 11 -8.78 18.61 11.46
CA ARG A 11 -7.76 17.55 11.29
C ARG A 11 -8.06 16.67 10.06
N GLN A 12 -9.31 16.23 9.90
CA GLN A 12 -9.74 15.42 8.75
C GLN A 12 -9.63 16.19 7.44
N LYS A 13 -10.04 17.47 7.41
CA LYS A 13 -9.92 18.33 6.22
C LYS A 13 -8.48 18.50 5.77
N ILE A 14 -7.55 18.71 6.71
CA ILE A 14 -6.10 18.82 6.43
C ILE A 14 -5.60 17.50 5.83
N LEU A 15 -5.91 16.37 6.44
CA LEU A 15 -5.45 15.06 6.01
C LEU A 15 -5.93 14.72 4.60
N GLU A 16 -7.22 14.89 4.32
CA GLU A 16 -7.80 14.65 2.99
C GLU A 16 -7.19 15.58 1.92
N ALA A 17 -7.03 16.86 2.23
CA ALA A 17 -6.39 17.81 1.31
C ALA A 17 -4.94 17.42 1.01
N ALA A 18 -4.19 17.00 2.03
CA ALA A 18 -2.81 16.57 1.88
C ALA A 18 -2.69 15.28 1.06
N ILE A 19 -3.53 14.26 1.32
CA ILE A 19 -3.58 13.02 0.53
C ILE A 19 -3.80 13.34 -0.93
N SER A 20 -4.82 14.14 -1.26
CA SER A 20 -5.13 14.47 -2.65
C SER A 20 -4.02 15.28 -3.33
N LEU A 21 -3.40 16.23 -2.62
CA LEU A 21 -2.28 17.01 -3.17
C LEU A 21 -1.02 16.16 -3.36
N PHE A 22 -0.65 15.34 -2.37
CA PHE A 22 0.53 14.49 -2.46
C PHE A 22 0.39 13.42 -3.54
N ALA A 23 -0.81 12.84 -3.71
CA ALA A 23 -1.08 11.87 -4.76
C ALA A 23 -0.91 12.49 -6.17
N LYS A 24 -1.29 13.77 -6.35
CA LYS A 24 -1.25 14.47 -7.65
C LYS A 24 0.11 15.08 -7.98
N LYS A 25 0.79 15.65 -6.99
CA LYS A 25 2.00 16.50 -7.19
C LYS A 25 3.26 15.91 -6.55
N GLY A 26 3.14 14.77 -5.85
CA GLY A 26 4.20 14.22 -5.01
C GLY A 26 4.41 15.02 -3.71
N TYR A 27 5.04 14.38 -2.73
CA TYR A 27 5.31 14.99 -1.43
C TYR A 27 6.13 16.30 -1.56
N THR A 28 7.22 16.27 -2.31
CA THR A 28 8.15 17.41 -2.43
C THR A 28 7.50 18.64 -3.09
N GLY A 29 6.58 18.41 -4.04
CA GLY A 29 5.92 19.46 -4.82
C GLY A 29 4.80 20.22 -4.09
N VAL A 30 4.49 19.87 -2.82
CA VAL A 30 3.37 20.46 -2.07
C VAL A 30 3.85 21.22 -0.83
N GLY A 31 3.36 22.43 -0.64
CA GLY A 31 3.64 23.26 0.55
C GLY A 31 2.49 23.26 1.55
N VAL A 32 2.80 23.48 2.85
CA VAL A 32 1.78 23.58 3.92
C VAL A 32 0.74 24.66 3.68
N ARG A 33 1.12 25.79 3.04
CA ARG A 33 0.19 26.88 2.69
C ARG A 33 -0.86 26.41 1.69
N GLU A 34 -0.49 25.56 0.75
CA GLU A 34 -1.40 25.00 -0.24
C GLU A 34 -2.38 24.02 0.41
N ILE A 35 -1.89 23.15 1.32
CA ILE A 35 -2.72 22.23 2.09
C ILE A 35 -3.75 23.03 2.91
N ALA A 36 -3.33 24.06 3.66
CA ALA A 36 -4.22 24.88 4.48
C ALA A 36 -5.31 25.56 3.63
N LYS A 37 -4.93 26.06 2.44
CA LYS A 37 -5.87 26.69 1.49
C LYS A 37 -6.93 25.71 1.00
N ILE A 38 -6.53 24.51 0.57
CA ILE A 38 -7.48 23.48 0.08
C ILE A 38 -8.36 22.95 1.21
N ALA A 39 -7.79 22.75 2.40
CA ALA A 39 -8.53 22.33 3.60
C ALA A 39 -9.47 23.41 4.14
N ASN A 40 -9.35 24.66 3.68
CA ASN A 40 -10.05 25.82 4.19
C ASN A 40 -9.88 25.97 5.72
N VAL A 41 -8.63 25.97 6.17
CA VAL A 41 -8.26 26.14 7.58
C VAL A 41 -7.12 27.16 7.74
N ASN A 42 -6.95 27.66 8.98
CA ASN A 42 -5.76 28.47 9.29
C ASN A 42 -4.51 27.59 9.23
N ILE A 43 -3.41 28.11 8.64
CA ILE A 43 -2.14 27.39 8.51
C ILE A 43 -1.58 26.91 9.85
N SER A 44 -1.82 27.66 10.94
CA SER A 44 -1.40 27.27 12.30
C SER A 44 -2.00 25.94 12.75
N MET A 45 -3.16 25.55 12.22
CA MET A 45 -3.78 24.26 12.53
C MET A 45 -2.96 23.07 12.01
N ILE A 46 -2.16 23.24 10.95
CA ILE A 46 -1.26 22.20 10.47
C ILE A 46 -0.18 21.91 11.51
N SER A 47 0.44 22.96 12.06
CA SER A 47 1.42 22.79 13.14
C SER A 47 0.78 22.20 14.41
N TYR A 48 -0.42 22.65 14.74
CA TYR A 48 -1.15 22.19 15.93
C TYR A 48 -1.52 20.69 15.86
N TYR A 49 -2.07 20.23 14.74
CA TYR A 49 -2.56 18.83 14.63
C TYR A 49 -1.50 17.83 14.19
N PHE A 50 -0.48 18.27 13.43
CA PHE A 50 0.45 17.36 12.74
C PHE A 50 1.92 17.70 12.95
N ASN A 51 2.24 18.81 13.64
CA ASN A 51 3.63 19.28 13.76
C ASN A 51 4.31 19.50 12.38
N GLY A 52 3.55 19.99 11.39
CA GLY A 52 4.06 20.32 10.07
C GLY A 52 3.81 19.24 8.99
N LYS A 53 4.46 19.42 7.84
CA LYS A 53 4.25 18.58 6.65
C LYS A 53 4.70 17.13 6.85
N VAL A 54 5.81 16.92 7.57
CA VAL A 54 6.34 15.59 7.88
C VAL A 54 5.36 14.81 8.75
N GLY A 55 4.77 15.46 9.77
CA GLY A 55 3.77 14.82 10.63
C GLY A 55 2.49 14.45 9.88
N ILE A 56 2.07 15.24 8.87
CA ILE A 56 0.97 14.84 7.98
C ILE A 56 1.36 13.57 7.20
N LEU A 57 2.53 13.53 6.59
CA LEU A 57 2.99 12.36 5.84
C LEU A 57 3.07 11.12 6.72
N LYS A 58 3.64 11.28 7.93
CA LYS A 58 3.72 10.19 8.91
C LYS A 58 2.32 9.63 9.24
N THR A 59 1.34 10.51 9.51
CA THR A 59 -0.04 10.09 9.76
C THR A 59 -0.64 9.32 8.56
N ILE A 60 -0.39 9.77 7.34
CA ILE A 60 -0.83 9.08 6.11
C ILE A 60 -0.21 7.68 6.02
N MET A 61 1.08 7.57 6.30
CA MET A 61 1.78 6.29 6.27
C MET A 61 1.32 5.37 7.42
N GLU A 62 1.08 5.90 8.62
CA GLU A 62 0.54 5.15 9.75
C GLU A 62 -0.81 4.53 9.41
N ASP A 63 -1.73 5.30 8.85
CA ASP A 63 -3.06 4.84 8.42
C ASP A 63 -2.96 3.74 7.35
N PHE A 64 -2.10 3.94 6.35
CA PHE A 64 -1.85 2.93 5.32
C PHE A 64 -1.26 1.63 5.90
N PHE A 65 -0.21 1.72 6.71
CA PHE A 65 0.47 0.54 7.25
C PHE A 65 -0.37 -0.23 8.26
N GLU A 66 -1.23 0.44 9.03
CA GLU A 66 -2.18 -0.22 9.93
C GLU A 66 -3.06 -1.21 9.16
N HIS A 67 -3.76 -0.77 8.14
CA HIS A 67 -4.61 -1.63 7.30
C HIS A 67 -3.80 -2.64 6.47
N TYR A 68 -2.63 -2.24 5.98
CA TYR A 68 -1.73 -3.17 5.29
C TYR A 68 -1.32 -4.35 6.16
N PHE A 69 -0.99 -4.12 7.43
CA PHE A 69 -0.63 -5.21 8.35
C PHE A 69 -1.83 -6.04 8.79
N GLU A 70 -3.02 -5.47 8.89
CA GLU A 70 -4.26 -6.25 9.07
C GLU A 70 -4.45 -7.25 7.92
N ILE A 71 -4.30 -6.79 6.67
CA ILE A 71 -4.39 -7.64 5.48
C ILE A 71 -3.28 -8.69 5.47
N LEU A 72 -2.04 -8.33 5.81
CA LEU A 72 -0.92 -9.26 5.93
C LEU A 72 -1.13 -10.31 7.03
N GLY A 73 -2.04 -10.08 7.97
CA GLY A 73 -2.36 -11.03 9.04
C GLY A 73 -2.78 -12.42 8.53
N ILE A 74 -3.34 -12.51 7.32
CA ILE A 74 -3.72 -13.79 6.69
C ILE A 74 -2.56 -14.78 6.56
N VAL A 75 -1.33 -14.30 6.49
CA VAL A 75 -0.12 -15.13 6.41
C VAL A 75 0.07 -16.02 7.63
N ASP A 76 -0.46 -15.62 8.78
CA ASP A 76 -0.37 -16.38 10.04
C ASP A 76 -1.46 -17.46 10.18
N ASP A 77 -2.46 -17.48 9.30
CA ASP A 77 -3.56 -18.46 9.33
C ASP A 77 -3.09 -19.84 8.86
N GLN A 78 -2.83 -20.73 9.82
CA GLN A 78 -2.38 -22.10 9.57
C GLN A 78 -3.53 -23.04 9.11
N SER A 79 -4.79 -22.60 9.16
CA SER A 79 -5.93 -23.38 8.69
C SER A 79 -6.06 -23.40 7.15
N LYS A 80 -5.35 -22.48 6.47
CA LYS A 80 -5.37 -22.32 5.02
C LYS A 80 -4.06 -22.79 4.39
N SER A 81 -4.13 -23.24 3.14
CA SER A 81 -2.92 -23.49 2.36
C SER A 81 -2.14 -22.18 2.10
N PRO A 82 -0.83 -22.24 1.87
CA PRO A 82 -0.07 -21.04 1.50
C PRO A 82 -0.59 -20.38 0.22
N GLU A 83 -1.08 -21.14 -0.75
CA GLU A 83 -1.69 -20.66 -1.99
C GLU A 83 -2.99 -19.90 -1.71
N GLU A 84 -3.85 -20.42 -0.82
CA GLU A 84 -5.07 -19.73 -0.38
C GLU A 84 -4.74 -18.41 0.32
N CYS A 85 -3.71 -18.39 1.17
CA CYS A 85 -3.26 -17.17 1.83
C CYS A 85 -2.81 -16.12 0.82
N VAL A 86 -2.07 -16.50 -0.23
CA VAL A 86 -1.66 -15.57 -1.30
C VAL A 86 -2.87 -15.03 -2.05
N ARG A 87 -3.83 -15.87 -2.43
CA ARG A 87 -5.03 -15.42 -3.15
C ARG A 87 -5.86 -14.44 -2.33
N ILE A 88 -6.06 -14.71 -1.04
CA ILE A 88 -6.77 -13.84 -0.12
C ILE A 88 -5.99 -12.53 0.07
N LEU A 89 -4.69 -12.61 0.30
CA LEU A 89 -3.81 -11.45 0.44
C LEU A 89 -3.91 -10.50 -0.76
N VAL A 90 -3.75 -11.04 -1.96
CA VAL A 90 -3.79 -10.23 -3.20
C VAL A 90 -5.17 -9.60 -3.39
N ARG A 91 -6.25 -10.37 -3.17
CA ARG A 91 -7.63 -9.86 -3.31
C ARG A 91 -7.90 -8.72 -2.32
N ASN A 92 -7.55 -8.90 -1.06
CA ASN A 92 -7.76 -7.89 -0.03
C ASN A 92 -6.91 -6.63 -0.27
N LEU A 93 -5.65 -6.78 -0.72
CA LEU A 93 -4.81 -5.64 -1.09
C LEU A 93 -5.36 -4.88 -2.30
N VAL A 94 -5.82 -5.58 -3.33
CA VAL A 94 -6.42 -4.95 -4.51
C VAL A 94 -7.68 -4.17 -4.13
N GLU A 95 -8.54 -4.74 -3.30
CA GLU A 95 -9.78 -4.08 -2.83
C GLU A 95 -9.45 -2.85 -1.96
N TYR A 96 -8.54 -2.98 -1.00
CA TYR A 96 -8.11 -1.87 -0.15
C TYR A 96 -7.54 -0.70 -0.97
N ILE A 97 -6.65 -1.00 -1.93
CA ILE A 97 -6.04 0.04 -2.78
C ILE A 97 -7.09 0.65 -3.72
N LYS A 98 -8.05 -0.12 -4.22
CA LYS A 98 -9.17 0.37 -5.03
C LYS A 98 -9.97 1.42 -4.28
N GLU A 99 -10.34 1.12 -3.02
CA GLU A 99 -11.11 2.02 -2.17
C GLU A 99 -10.32 3.23 -1.68
N ASN A 100 -9.01 3.07 -1.45
CA ASN A 100 -8.12 4.07 -0.84
C ASN A 100 -6.99 4.49 -1.78
N ARG A 101 -7.27 4.65 -3.07
CA ARG A 101 -6.26 4.79 -4.12
C ARG A 101 -5.27 5.94 -3.87
N GLU A 102 -5.74 7.14 -3.53
CA GLU A 102 -4.84 8.29 -3.32
C GLU A 102 -3.95 8.08 -2.08
N LEU A 103 -4.50 7.57 -0.98
CA LEU A 103 -3.76 7.20 0.22
C LEU A 103 -2.64 6.19 -0.09
N ALA A 104 -2.99 5.10 -0.77
CA ALA A 104 -2.07 4.04 -1.12
C ALA A 104 -0.93 4.53 -2.05
N ILE A 105 -1.23 5.38 -3.03
CA ILE A 105 -0.22 5.99 -3.91
C ILE A 105 0.74 6.87 -3.11
N VAL A 106 0.23 7.69 -2.17
CA VAL A 106 1.08 8.53 -1.33
C VAL A 106 2.02 7.68 -0.47
N ALA A 107 1.49 6.66 0.20
CA ALA A 107 2.28 5.76 1.04
C ALA A 107 3.35 5.03 0.23
N TYR A 108 2.99 4.44 -0.92
CA TYR A 108 3.92 3.75 -1.80
C TYR A 108 5.05 4.65 -2.31
N ASN A 109 4.72 5.88 -2.76
CA ASN A 109 5.71 6.84 -3.25
C ASN A 109 6.57 7.44 -2.14
N ALA A 110 6.13 7.38 -0.88
CA ALA A 110 6.89 7.89 0.26
C ALA A 110 7.96 6.89 0.77
N ILE A 111 7.81 5.59 0.50
CA ILE A 111 8.74 4.55 0.97
C ILE A 111 10.19 4.83 0.55
N PRO A 112 10.51 5.16 -0.73
CA PRO A 112 11.88 5.42 -1.15
C PRO A 112 12.42 6.81 -0.75
N LEU A 113 11.61 7.70 -0.16
CA LEU A 113 12.06 9.03 0.21
C LEU A 113 12.89 9.00 1.50
N GLU A 114 14.02 9.67 1.47
CA GLU A 114 14.85 9.88 2.66
C GLU A 114 14.33 11.08 3.46
N ILE A 115 13.64 10.82 4.56
CA ILE A 115 13.08 11.82 5.48
C ILE A 115 13.51 11.43 6.89
N ALA A 116 14.53 12.11 7.41
CA ALA A 116 15.21 11.75 8.66
C ALA A 116 14.24 11.54 9.84
N GLU A 117 13.20 12.40 9.94
CA GLU A 117 12.24 12.38 11.05
C GLU A 117 11.36 11.13 11.12
N ILE A 118 11.23 10.39 10.00
CA ILE A 118 10.42 9.17 9.94
C ILE A 118 11.22 7.94 9.48
N GLU A 119 12.53 8.10 9.26
CA GLU A 119 13.37 7.04 8.68
C GLU A 119 13.36 5.77 9.53
N GLN A 120 13.62 5.90 10.83
CA GLN A 120 13.60 4.75 11.74
C GLN A 120 12.25 4.07 11.77
N TRP A 121 11.16 4.83 11.90
CA TRP A 121 9.81 4.29 11.89
C TRP A 121 9.48 3.55 10.57
N LYS A 122 9.88 4.13 9.43
CA LYS A 122 9.69 3.53 8.12
C LYS A 122 10.45 2.21 8.00
N ASN A 123 11.71 2.17 8.43
CA ASN A 123 12.54 0.98 8.42
C ASN A 123 11.95 -0.13 9.30
N ASP A 124 11.43 0.21 10.49
CA ASP A 124 10.76 -0.75 11.37
C ASP A 124 9.53 -1.39 10.68
N LYS A 125 8.74 -0.60 9.94
CA LYS A 125 7.59 -1.13 9.17
C LYS A 125 8.02 -2.02 8.01
N LEU A 126 9.08 -1.68 7.31
CA LEU A 126 9.65 -2.52 6.24
C LEU A 126 10.17 -3.85 6.81
N VAL A 127 10.89 -3.83 7.93
CA VAL A 127 11.36 -5.05 8.62
C VAL A 127 10.19 -5.93 9.03
N GLN A 128 9.12 -5.38 9.62
CA GLN A 128 7.92 -6.13 9.97
C GLN A 128 7.26 -6.78 8.73
N SER A 129 7.19 -6.04 7.61
CA SER A 129 6.68 -6.56 6.34
C SER A 129 7.53 -7.72 5.82
N MET A 130 8.86 -7.60 5.87
CA MET A 130 9.79 -8.67 5.48
C MET A 130 9.63 -9.91 6.37
N GLN A 131 9.44 -9.76 7.68
CA GLN A 131 9.19 -10.88 8.60
C GLN A 131 7.91 -11.65 8.24
N LYS A 132 6.84 -10.95 7.88
CA LYS A 132 5.61 -11.59 7.37
C LYS A 132 5.86 -12.35 6.06
N MET A 133 6.65 -11.76 5.16
CA MET A 133 6.99 -12.39 3.89
C MET A 133 7.86 -13.65 4.10
N ARG A 134 8.83 -13.61 5.01
CA ARG A 134 9.62 -14.80 5.39
C ARG A 134 8.75 -15.96 5.84
N LYS A 135 7.74 -15.70 6.70
CA LYS A 135 6.77 -16.72 7.11
C LYS A 135 6.00 -17.29 5.93
N LEU A 136 5.56 -16.44 5.00
CA LEU A 136 4.81 -16.89 3.82
C LEU A 136 5.67 -17.78 2.92
N VAL A 137 6.90 -17.34 2.58
CA VAL A 137 7.77 -18.09 1.66
C VAL A 137 8.24 -19.41 2.27
N SER A 138 8.47 -19.48 3.59
CA SER A 138 8.82 -20.73 4.28
C SER A 138 7.71 -21.78 4.16
N ARG A 139 6.45 -21.39 4.10
CA ARG A 139 5.32 -22.30 3.89
C ARG A 139 5.28 -22.90 2.48
N PHE A 140 5.96 -22.29 1.50
CA PHE A 140 6.21 -22.86 0.18
C PHE A 140 7.47 -23.74 0.12
N GLY A 141 8.17 -23.91 1.23
CA GLY A 141 9.41 -24.69 1.30
C GLY A 141 10.65 -23.95 0.79
N LEU A 142 10.55 -22.62 0.65
CA LEU A 142 11.70 -21.76 0.38
C LEU A 142 12.46 -21.48 1.69
N ASP A 143 13.79 -21.31 1.56
CA ASP A 143 14.62 -20.89 2.67
C ASP A 143 14.24 -19.46 3.11
N PRO A 144 13.73 -19.27 4.36
CA PRO A 144 13.36 -17.94 4.85
C PRO A 144 14.59 -17.03 5.08
N ASP A 145 15.78 -17.56 5.10
CA ASP A 145 17.05 -16.81 5.26
C ASP A 145 17.71 -16.48 3.91
N ASP A 146 17.19 -16.98 2.80
CA ASP A 146 17.58 -16.53 1.48
C ASP A 146 17.13 -15.06 1.25
N ILE A 147 18.07 -14.15 1.52
CA ILE A 147 17.83 -12.70 1.40
C ILE A 147 17.41 -12.31 -0.01
N ILE A 148 17.91 -12.98 -1.04
CA ILE A 148 17.58 -12.68 -2.44
C ILE A 148 16.13 -13.07 -2.74
N ALA A 149 15.75 -14.30 -2.38
CA ALA A 149 14.38 -14.77 -2.59
C ALA A 149 13.37 -13.93 -1.77
N VAL A 150 13.58 -13.79 -0.46
CA VAL A 150 12.69 -13.02 0.43
C VAL A 150 12.64 -11.55 0.05
N GLY A 151 13.80 -10.95 -0.24
CA GLY A 151 13.90 -9.54 -0.62
C GLY A 151 13.34 -9.22 -2.01
N SER A 152 13.16 -10.23 -2.87
CA SER A 152 12.58 -10.05 -4.20
C SER A 152 11.08 -10.33 -4.25
N ILE A 153 10.62 -11.42 -3.62
CA ILE A 153 9.25 -11.94 -3.74
C ILE A 153 8.21 -10.92 -3.23
N GLY A 154 8.40 -10.41 -2.03
CA GLY A 154 7.46 -9.45 -1.43
C GLY A 154 7.37 -8.12 -2.20
N PRO A 155 8.51 -7.44 -2.43
CA PRO A 155 8.53 -6.21 -3.22
C PRO A 155 8.00 -6.40 -4.65
N ALA A 156 8.25 -7.53 -5.31
CA ALA A 156 7.71 -7.82 -6.63
C ALA A 156 6.17 -7.89 -6.62
N LEU A 157 5.58 -8.60 -5.64
CA LEU A 157 4.12 -8.67 -5.49
C LEU A 157 3.51 -7.28 -5.32
N ILE A 158 4.05 -6.49 -4.39
CA ILE A 158 3.59 -5.14 -4.12
C ILE A 158 3.71 -4.26 -5.37
N SER A 159 4.85 -4.33 -6.07
CA SER A 159 5.08 -3.54 -7.29
C SER A 159 4.10 -3.89 -8.40
N ILE A 160 3.80 -5.18 -8.61
CA ILE A 160 2.82 -5.63 -9.61
C ILE A 160 1.45 -5.03 -9.28
N ILE A 161 0.99 -5.16 -8.02
CA ILE A 161 -0.31 -4.63 -7.59
C ILE A 161 -0.37 -3.12 -7.81
N PHE A 162 0.60 -2.36 -7.30
CA PHE A 162 0.58 -0.89 -7.38
C PHE A 162 0.73 -0.34 -8.79
N THR A 163 1.48 -1.01 -9.67
CA THR A 163 1.71 -0.55 -11.04
C THR A 163 0.41 -0.32 -11.80
N LYS A 164 -0.59 -1.19 -11.63
CA LYS A 164 -1.91 -0.99 -12.25
C LYS A 164 -2.56 0.29 -11.75
N PHE A 165 -2.60 0.50 -10.43
CA PHE A 165 -3.31 1.64 -9.84
C PHE A 165 -2.64 2.98 -10.16
N ILE A 166 -1.30 3.02 -10.23
CA ILE A 166 -0.55 4.20 -10.64
C ILE A 166 -0.84 4.53 -12.11
N ARG A 167 -0.88 3.51 -12.99
CA ARG A 167 -1.08 3.66 -14.43
C ARG A 167 -2.55 3.67 -14.86
N LEU A 168 -3.48 3.50 -13.94
CA LEU A 168 -4.90 3.37 -14.22
C LEU A 168 -5.48 4.48 -15.13
N PRO A 169 -5.13 5.79 -14.93
CA PRO A 169 -5.63 6.84 -15.83
C PRO A 169 -5.18 6.65 -17.28
N VAL A 170 -3.93 6.21 -17.46
CA VAL A 170 -3.37 5.96 -18.80
C VAL A 170 -4.03 4.74 -19.45
N ILE A 171 -4.17 3.66 -18.68
CA ILE A 171 -4.77 2.40 -19.12
C ILE A 171 -6.23 2.63 -19.55
N LYS A 172 -7.00 3.36 -18.73
CA LYS A 172 -8.40 3.70 -19.02
C LYS A 172 -8.52 4.46 -20.35
N ASN A 173 -7.67 5.45 -20.56
CA ASN A 173 -7.71 6.29 -21.77
C ASN A 173 -7.26 5.55 -23.04
N LEU A 174 -6.32 4.59 -22.92
CA LEU A 174 -5.77 3.88 -24.08
C LEU A 174 -6.67 2.73 -24.54
N TRP A 175 -7.38 2.06 -23.64
CA TRP A 175 -8.10 0.82 -23.93
C TRP A 175 -9.62 0.93 -23.74
N ASP A 176 -10.13 2.10 -23.39
CA ASP A 176 -11.57 2.38 -23.19
C ASP A 176 -12.25 1.32 -22.30
N ILE A 177 -11.58 0.92 -21.22
CA ILE A 177 -12.07 -0.10 -20.31
C ILE A 177 -12.87 0.51 -19.15
N GLU A 178 -13.98 -0.13 -18.81
CA GLU A 178 -14.70 0.17 -17.59
C GLU A 178 -13.95 -0.42 -16.37
N LEU A 179 -13.89 0.39 -15.31
CA LEU A 179 -13.24 0.02 -14.05
C LEU A 179 -14.30 -0.52 -13.08
N ASP A 180 -14.88 -1.65 -13.44
CA ASP A 180 -15.89 -2.34 -12.64
C ASP A 180 -15.27 -3.35 -11.65
N ASN A 181 -16.10 -3.93 -10.80
CA ASN A 181 -15.65 -4.93 -9.83
C ASN A 181 -15.11 -6.19 -10.52
N ALA A 182 -15.71 -6.62 -11.62
CA ALA A 182 -15.28 -7.81 -12.36
C ALA A 182 -13.85 -7.65 -12.90
N LEU A 183 -13.49 -6.44 -13.35
CA LEU A 183 -12.12 -6.13 -13.76
C LEU A 183 -11.12 -6.27 -12.60
N TYR A 184 -11.47 -5.77 -11.42
CA TYR A 184 -10.60 -5.85 -10.24
C TYR A 184 -10.45 -7.27 -9.72
N GLU A 185 -11.52 -8.06 -9.72
CA GLU A 185 -11.48 -9.50 -9.37
C GLU A 185 -10.58 -10.29 -10.33
N ARG A 186 -10.77 -10.13 -11.64
CA ARG A 186 -9.91 -10.74 -12.65
C ARG A 186 -8.45 -10.32 -12.52
N TYR A 187 -8.21 -9.05 -12.20
CA TYR A 187 -6.87 -8.55 -11.97
C TYR A 187 -6.23 -9.22 -10.75
N ALA A 188 -6.95 -9.30 -9.63
CA ALA A 188 -6.45 -9.95 -8.43
C ALA A 188 -6.11 -11.43 -8.68
N ASP A 189 -6.98 -12.16 -9.37
CA ASP A 189 -6.75 -13.56 -9.72
C ASP A 189 -5.55 -13.75 -10.66
N THR A 190 -5.38 -12.84 -11.64
CA THR A 190 -4.23 -12.87 -12.55
C THR A 190 -2.92 -12.61 -11.80
N VAL A 191 -2.89 -11.61 -10.92
CA VAL A 191 -1.70 -11.31 -10.10
C VAL A 191 -1.36 -12.46 -9.17
N ALA A 192 -2.36 -13.03 -8.49
CA ALA A 192 -2.15 -14.15 -7.59
C ALA A 192 -1.60 -15.38 -8.34
N THR A 193 -2.14 -15.69 -9.51
CA THR A 193 -1.67 -16.80 -10.34
C THR A 193 -0.24 -16.59 -10.81
N LEU A 194 0.06 -15.42 -11.37
CA LEU A 194 1.42 -15.06 -11.80
C LEU A 194 2.44 -15.20 -10.66
N PHE A 195 2.05 -14.74 -9.46
CA PHE A 195 2.92 -14.80 -8.30
C PHE A 195 3.13 -16.24 -7.81
N LEU A 196 2.07 -17.04 -7.74
CA LEU A 196 2.12 -18.45 -7.30
C LEU A 196 2.94 -19.31 -8.24
N GLU A 197 2.77 -19.17 -9.55
CA GLU A 197 3.56 -19.90 -10.54
C GLU A 197 5.05 -19.53 -10.47
N GLY A 198 5.35 -18.25 -10.22
CA GLY A 198 6.72 -17.79 -9.98
C GLY A 198 7.34 -18.38 -8.72
N ILE A 199 6.62 -18.40 -7.59
CA ILE A 199 7.09 -18.96 -6.31
C ILE A 199 7.35 -20.46 -6.44
N THR A 200 6.41 -21.20 -7.00
CA THR A 200 6.55 -22.66 -7.15
C THR A 200 7.70 -23.04 -8.08
N GLY A 201 7.92 -22.23 -9.12
CA GLY A 201 9.07 -22.39 -10.02
C GLY A 201 10.41 -22.17 -9.30
N ILE A 202 10.52 -21.20 -8.41
CA ILE A 202 11.74 -20.96 -7.60
C ILE A 202 11.94 -22.11 -6.61
N ALA A 203 10.89 -22.52 -5.88
CA ALA A 203 10.95 -23.58 -4.88
C ALA A 203 11.36 -24.95 -5.49
N SER A 204 10.92 -25.24 -6.72
CA SER A 204 11.31 -26.47 -7.41
C SER A 204 12.79 -26.52 -7.78
N LYS A 205 13.40 -25.37 -8.10
CA LYS A 205 14.83 -25.28 -8.41
C LYS A 205 15.70 -25.50 -7.16
N GLN A 206 15.34 -24.93 -6.02
CA GLN A 206 16.09 -25.11 -4.77
C GLN A 206 16.11 -26.56 -4.24
N LYS A 207 15.17 -27.41 -4.69
CA LYS A 207 15.17 -28.85 -4.33
C LYS A 207 16.07 -29.71 -5.23
N THR A 208 16.56 -29.14 -6.32
CA THR A 208 17.34 -29.87 -7.33
C THR A 208 18.85 -29.57 -7.22
N ASP A 209 19.21 -28.50 -6.53
CA ASP A 209 20.58 -28.12 -6.15
C ASP A 209 20.93 -28.63 -4.75
#